data_8f59df2e740ef8c1a8f095762fa0eb08
#
_entry.id   8f59df2e740ef8c1a8f095762fa0eb08
#
_cell.length_a   1.000
_cell.length_b   1.000
_cell.length_c   1.000
_cell.angle_alpha   90.00
_cell.angle_beta   90.00
_cell.angle_gamma   90.00
#
_symmetry.space_group_name_H-M   'P 1'
#
loop_
_entity.id
_entity.type
_entity.pdbx_description
1 polymer ?
#
loop_
_entity_poly.entity_id
_entity_poly.type
_entity_poly.pdbx_seq_one_letter_code
_entity_poly.pdbx_strand_id
1 'polypeptide(L)'
;LPRYAARLAPPALLRYRLRRGGSEGLAELRWQPRADGAYAITLHSEAPGIPTLEWTSAGRLDAAGLAPTEHGEWRRGRARRSVAFDAAAGRIRYGGALAETPWQAGAQDRVSWLIQLAAVVDADPARAEVLQFVAGVAGRAEVWRWVRVDDGGAGEGDAGPVHLRRASLRAWDPQLDVWLAPQRHHLPQRLRWSQPGRVTEWTLIEDGAAPGH
;
A
#
# COMPACT_ATOMS: atom_id res chain seq x y z
N LEU A 1 9.93 -15.83 -1.77
CA LEU A 1 8.96 -15.39 -0.76
C LEU A 1 7.70 -16.24 -0.81
N PRO A 2 6.97 -16.42 0.30
CA PRO A 2 5.71 -17.14 0.30
C PRO A 2 4.66 -16.42 -0.57
N ARG A 3 3.83 -17.19 -1.27
CA ARG A 3 2.62 -16.69 -1.93
C ARG A 3 1.43 -16.96 -1.00
N TYR A 4 0.72 -15.93 -0.65
CA TYR A 4 -0.43 -16.00 0.22
C TYR A 4 -1.73 -16.10 -0.60
N ALA A 5 -2.74 -16.77 -0.07
CA ALA A 5 -4.10 -16.57 -0.54
C ALA A 5 -4.51 -15.12 -0.29
N ALA A 6 -5.31 -14.57 -1.18
CA ALA A 6 -5.80 -13.20 -1.09
C ALA A 6 -7.31 -13.14 -1.32
N ARG A 7 -8.01 -12.36 -0.51
CA ARG A 7 -9.42 -12.02 -0.71
C ARG A 7 -9.51 -10.52 -0.94
N LEU A 8 -9.78 -10.14 -2.18
CA LEU A 8 -9.80 -8.74 -2.60
C LEU A 8 -11.10 -8.06 -2.16
N ALA A 9 -10.97 -6.84 -1.66
CA ALA A 9 -12.10 -5.97 -1.40
C ALA A 9 -12.82 -5.59 -2.72
N PRO A 10 -14.15 -5.27 -2.68
CA PRO A 10 -14.83 -4.63 -3.79
C PRO A 10 -14.19 -3.25 -4.11
N PRO A 11 -14.55 -2.62 -5.26
CA PRO A 11 -14.08 -1.27 -5.59
C PRO A 11 -14.33 -0.30 -4.43
N ALA A 12 -13.32 0.50 -4.10
CA ALA A 12 -13.39 1.41 -2.95
C ALA A 12 -12.74 2.75 -3.21
N LEU A 13 -13.30 3.79 -2.60
CA LEU A 13 -12.75 5.14 -2.53
C LEU A 13 -12.57 5.51 -1.07
N LEU A 14 -11.35 5.61 -0.61
CA LEU A 14 -10.99 5.87 0.78
C LEU A 14 -10.41 7.27 0.90
N ARG A 15 -11.02 8.12 1.71
CA ARG A 15 -10.56 9.47 1.98
C ARG A 15 -10.01 9.58 3.38
N TYR A 16 -8.80 10.15 3.49
CA TYR A 16 -8.07 10.26 4.73
C TYR A 16 -7.79 11.71 5.08
N ARG A 17 -7.86 12.01 6.36
CA ARG A 17 -7.18 13.17 6.93
C ARG A 17 -5.69 12.84 7.03
N LEU A 18 -4.88 13.67 6.38
CA LEU A 18 -3.42 13.62 6.43
C LEU A 18 -2.91 14.62 7.46
N ARG A 19 -2.06 14.16 8.39
CA ARG A 19 -1.34 15.02 9.33
C ARG A 19 0.16 14.78 9.23
N ARG A 20 0.93 15.87 9.18
CA ARG A 20 2.39 15.82 9.15
C ARG A 20 2.98 17.05 9.81
N GLY A 21 3.55 16.87 11.02
CA GLY A 21 3.95 18.02 11.85
C GLY A 21 2.75 18.92 12.14
N GLY A 22 2.90 20.23 11.91
CA GLY A 22 1.80 21.20 12.05
C GLY A 22 0.87 21.32 10.84
N SER A 23 1.11 20.56 9.76
CA SER A 23 0.30 20.60 8.52
C SER A 23 -0.80 19.53 8.55
N GLU A 24 -2.00 19.93 8.12
CA GLU A 24 -3.13 19.02 7.90
C GLU A 24 -3.59 19.12 6.45
N GLY A 25 -3.99 17.99 5.85
CA GLY A 25 -4.44 17.90 4.48
C GLY A 25 -5.31 16.67 4.26
N LEU A 26 -5.47 16.32 2.99
CA LEU A 26 -6.30 15.19 2.54
C LEU A 26 -5.47 14.22 1.72
N ALA A 27 -5.84 12.94 1.79
CA ALA A 27 -5.39 11.92 0.86
C ALA A 27 -6.57 11.09 0.38
N GLU A 28 -6.55 10.67 -0.86
CA GLU A 28 -7.56 9.83 -1.49
C GLU A 28 -6.89 8.61 -2.11
N LEU A 29 -7.33 7.42 -1.70
CA LEU A 29 -6.94 6.14 -2.27
C LEU A 29 -8.13 5.56 -3.02
N ARG A 30 -7.98 5.33 -4.31
CA ARG A 30 -8.98 4.71 -5.18
C ARG A 30 -8.50 3.31 -5.57
N TRP A 31 -9.28 2.30 -5.24
CA TRP A 31 -9.07 0.91 -5.61
C TRP A 31 -10.13 0.48 -6.63
N GLN A 32 -9.72 0.00 -7.79
CA GLN A 32 -10.58 -0.35 -8.92
C GLN A 32 -10.17 -1.71 -9.51
N PRO A 33 -10.66 -2.84 -8.97
CA PRO A 33 -10.61 -4.12 -9.68
C PRO A 33 -11.60 -4.10 -10.85
N ARG A 34 -11.24 -4.75 -11.95
CA ARG A 34 -12.03 -4.81 -13.18
C ARG A 34 -12.47 -6.24 -13.47
N ALA A 35 -13.60 -6.39 -14.18
CA ALA A 35 -14.15 -7.69 -14.53
C ALA A 35 -13.23 -8.54 -15.45
N ASP A 36 -12.36 -7.90 -16.23
CA ASP A 36 -11.37 -8.54 -17.10
C ASP A 36 -10.12 -9.05 -16.35
N GLY A 37 -10.11 -8.93 -15.01
CA GLY A 37 -9.00 -9.29 -14.16
C GLY A 37 -7.86 -8.27 -14.16
N ALA A 38 -8.04 -7.08 -14.71
CA ALA A 38 -7.13 -5.96 -14.52
C ALA A 38 -7.47 -5.20 -13.22
N TYR A 39 -6.54 -4.35 -12.76
CA TYR A 39 -6.82 -3.40 -11.69
C TYR A 39 -6.14 -2.07 -11.92
N ALA A 40 -6.63 -1.04 -11.26
CA ALA A 40 -5.98 0.24 -11.11
C ALA A 40 -6.07 0.72 -9.66
N ILE A 41 -4.98 1.32 -9.16
CA ILE A 41 -4.94 2.04 -7.89
C ILE A 41 -4.41 3.44 -8.17
N THR A 42 -5.06 4.44 -7.60
CA THR A 42 -4.57 5.82 -7.57
C THR A 42 -4.54 6.30 -6.13
N LEU A 43 -3.44 6.91 -5.74
CA LEU A 43 -3.30 7.57 -4.45
C LEU A 43 -2.91 9.02 -4.70
N HIS A 44 -3.77 9.94 -4.30
CA HIS A 44 -3.53 11.38 -4.35
C HIS A 44 -3.42 11.93 -2.93
N SER A 45 -2.49 12.84 -2.68
CA SER A 45 -2.42 13.54 -1.40
C SER A 45 -1.96 14.97 -1.54
N GLU A 46 -2.57 15.86 -0.75
CA GLU A 46 -2.25 17.26 -0.70
C GLU A 46 -2.36 17.82 0.73
N ALA A 47 -1.44 18.70 1.08
CA ALA A 47 -1.49 19.47 2.33
C ALA A 47 -0.69 20.76 2.18
N PRO A 48 -1.03 21.83 2.91
CA PRO A 48 -0.27 23.08 2.90
C PRO A 48 1.20 22.84 3.24
N GLY A 49 2.11 23.38 2.41
CA GLY A 49 3.55 23.21 2.61
C GLY A 49 4.12 21.81 2.28
N ILE A 50 3.27 20.87 1.89
CA ILE A 50 3.68 19.53 1.43
C ILE A 50 3.41 19.44 -0.06
N PRO A 51 4.39 19.03 -0.90
CA PRO A 51 4.15 18.87 -2.31
C PRO A 51 3.05 17.85 -2.60
N THR A 52 2.10 18.20 -3.45
CA THR A 52 1.09 17.28 -3.98
C THR A 52 1.76 16.04 -4.53
N LEU A 53 1.29 14.88 -4.12
CA LEU A 53 1.78 13.59 -4.51
C LEU A 53 0.65 12.79 -5.17
N GLU A 54 0.96 12.17 -6.30
CA GLU A 54 0.09 11.19 -6.93
C GLU A 54 0.90 9.93 -7.24
N TRP A 55 0.40 8.80 -6.82
CA TRP A 55 0.93 7.48 -7.13
C TRP A 55 -0.13 6.66 -7.82
N THR A 56 0.30 5.92 -8.85
CA THR A 56 -0.57 4.97 -9.54
C THR A 56 0.06 3.59 -9.53
N SER A 57 -0.77 2.57 -9.55
CA SER A 57 -0.40 1.18 -9.82
C SER A 57 -1.43 0.58 -10.75
N ALA A 58 -1.00 -0.15 -11.74
CA ALA A 58 -1.85 -0.94 -12.60
C ALA A 58 -1.24 -2.32 -12.84
N GLY A 59 -2.09 -3.30 -13.12
CA GLY A 59 -1.65 -4.67 -13.33
C GLY A 59 -2.81 -5.65 -13.49
N ARG A 60 -2.53 -6.90 -13.16
CA ARG A 60 -3.48 -8.00 -13.22
C ARG A 60 -3.76 -8.56 -11.83
N LEU A 61 -4.89 -9.24 -11.70
CA LEU A 61 -5.25 -10.01 -10.53
C LEU A 61 -5.00 -11.48 -10.79
N ASP A 62 -4.41 -12.17 -9.83
CA ASP A 62 -4.24 -13.62 -9.85
C ASP A 62 -4.73 -14.25 -8.53
N ALA A 63 -4.58 -15.59 -8.38
CA ALA A 63 -5.00 -16.30 -7.19
C ALA A 63 -4.26 -15.86 -5.89
N ALA A 64 -3.14 -15.16 -6.00
CA ALA A 64 -2.39 -14.62 -4.88
C ALA A 64 -2.62 -13.10 -4.68
N GLY A 65 -3.55 -12.49 -5.45
CA GLY A 65 -3.93 -11.09 -5.34
C GLY A 65 -3.38 -10.21 -6.46
N LEU A 66 -2.71 -9.11 -6.12
CA LEU A 66 -2.24 -8.13 -7.09
C LEU A 66 -0.90 -8.53 -7.70
N ALA A 67 -0.84 -8.46 -9.04
CA ALA A 67 0.37 -8.61 -9.85
C ALA A 67 0.60 -7.31 -10.64
N PRO A 68 1.31 -6.33 -10.07
CA PRO A 68 1.61 -5.06 -10.75
C PRO A 68 2.38 -5.27 -12.05
N THR A 69 2.03 -4.49 -13.07
CA THR A 69 2.81 -4.37 -14.30
C THR A 69 3.52 -3.03 -14.38
N GLU A 70 2.90 -2.00 -13.79
CA GLU A 70 3.48 -0.66 -13.78
C GLU A 70 3.10 0.12 -12.51
N HIS A 71 4.00 1.01 -12.12
CA HIS A 71 3.80 2.01 -11.07
C HIS A 71 4.36 3.35 -11.52
N GLY A 72 3.67 4.44 -11.20
CA GLY A 72 4.09 5.79 -11.49
C GLY A 72 4.01 6.71 -10.29
N GLU A 73 4.95 7.64 -10.21
CA GLU A 73 4.93 8.76 -9.26
C GLU A 73 4.89 10.09 -10.01
N TRP A 74 3.95 10.95 -9.63
CA TRP A 74 3.87 12.34 -10.06
C TRP A 74 3.99 13.27 -8.85
N ARG A 75 4.64 14.37 -9.04
CA ARG A 75 4.74 15.43 -8.03
C ARG A 75 4.48 16.77 -8.71
N ARG A 76 3.49 17.50 -8.22
CA ARG A 76 3.03 18.78 -8.82
C ARG A 76 2.68 18.62 -10.31
N GLY A 77 1.96 17.55 -10.67
CA GLY A 77 1.53 17.28 -12.05
C GLY A 77 2.64 16.84 -13.01
N ARG A 78 3.87 16.62 -12.55
CA ARG A 78 5.00 16.16 -13.38
C ARG A 78 5.37 14.73 -13.03
N ALA A 79 5.49 13.87 -14.05
CA ALA A 79 6.05 12.53 -13.88
C ALA A 79 7.46 12.60 -13.29
N ARG A 80 7.71 11.85 -12.24
CA ARG A 80 8.98 11.85 -11.50
C ARG A 80 9.70 10.54 -11.63
N ARG A 81 9.01 9.44 -11.43
CA ARG A 81 9.58 8.10 -11.39
C ARG A 81 8.55 7.09 -11.83
N SER A 82 9.03 5.97 -12.38
CA SER A 82 8.19 4.84 -12.75
C SER A 82 8.89 3.52 -12.42
N VAL A 83 8.11 2.47 -12.29
CA VAL A 83 8.59 1.10 -12.15
C VAL A 83 7.78 0.23 -13.10
N ALA A 84 8.45 -0.59 -13.91
CA ALA A 84 7.85 -1.57 -14.79
C ALA A 84 8.21 -2.98 -14.31
N PHE A 85 7.22 -3.84 -14.17
CA PHE A 85 7.35 -5.23 -13.75
C PHE A 85 7.22 -6.13 -14.98
N ASP A 86 8.32 -6.68 -15.43
CA ASP A 86 8.39 -7.56 -16.60
C ASP A 86 8.60 -9.01 -16.13
N ALA A 87 7.49 -9.70 -15.86
CA ALA A 87 7.52 -11.09 -15.41
C ALA A 87 8.09 -12.03 -16.47
N ALA A 88 7.86 -11.75 -17.76
CA ALA A 88 8.36 -12.57 -18.87
C ALA A 88 9.88 -12.44 -19.01
N ALA A 89 10.42 -11.23 -18.85
CA ALA A 89 11.86 -11.00 -18.85
C ALA A 89 12.52 -11.27 -17.48
N GLY A 90 11.74 -11.58 -16.43
CA GLY A 90 12.23 -11.86 -15.08
C GLY A 90 12.87 -10.66 -14.39
N ARG A 91 12.43 -9.43 -14.67
CA ARG A 91 13.06 -8.22 -14.14
C ARG A 91 12.08 -7.09 -13.82
N ILE A 92 12.49 -6.26 -12.88
CA ILE A 92 11.83 -4.98 -12.52
C ILE A 92 12.76 -3.87 -12.98
N ARG A 93 12.23 -2.93 -13.78
CA ARG A 93 12.98 -1.78 -14.32
C ARG A 93 12.49 -0.50 -13.66
N TYR A 94 13.42 0.43 -13.42
CA TYR A 94 13.14 1.72 -12.79
C TYR A 94 13.37 2.85 -13.79
N GLY A 95 12.35 3.64 -14.05
CA GLY A 95 12.43 4.76 -15.00
C GLY A 95 13.47 5.80 -14.58
N GLY A 96 14.35 6.14 -15.51
CA GLY A 96 15.44 7.09 -15.29
C GLY A 96 16.69 6.51 -14.60
N ALA A 97 16.73 5.22 -14.34
CA ALA A 97 17.92 4.53 -13.81
C ALA A 97 18.27 3.31 -14.67
N LEU A 98 19.58 3.02 -14.76
CA LEU A 98 20.07 1.77 -15.40
C LEU A 98 19.90 0.55 -14.48
N ALA A 99 19.44 0.77 -13.24
CA ALA A 99 19.28 -0.29 -12.27
C ALA A 99 18.09 -1.19 -12.61
N GLU A 100 18.28 -2.48 -12.54
CA GLU A 100 17.26 -3.50 -12.62
C GLU A 100 17.30 -4.37 -11.35
N THR A 101 16.17 -4.93 -10.98
CA THR A 101 16.05 -5.92 -9.90
C THR A 101 15.44 -7.20 -10.45
N PRO A 102 15.90 -8.39 -10.06
CA PRO A 102 15.22 -9.63 -10.41
C PRO A 102 13.75 -9.59 -9.99
N TRP A 103 12.84 -9.90 -10.92
CA TRP A 103 11.43 -10.01 -10.64
C TRP A 103 11.13 -11.23 -9.78
N GLN A 104 10.19 -11.10 -8.87
CA GLN A 104 9.67 -12.20 -8.07
C GLN A 104 8.15 -12.22 -8.11
N ALA A 105 7.56 -13.42 -8.14
CA ALA A 105 6.11 -13.56 -8.06
C ALA A 105 5.59 -12.96 -6.75
N GLY A 106 4.52 -12.16 -6.84
CA GLY A 106 3.96 -11.43 -5.70
C GLY A 106 4.69 -10.11 -5.39
N ALA A 107 5.62 -9.65 -6.27
CA ALA A 107 6.23 -8.34 -6.13
C ALA A 107 5.18 -7.23 -6.15
N GLN A 108 5.32 -6.26 -5.25
CA GLN A 108 4.44 -5.11 -5.11
C GLN A 108 5.19 -3.81 -5.38
N ASP A 109 4.46 -2.75 -5.66
CA ASP A 109 4.98 -1.37 -5.72
C ASP A 109 4.61 -0.57 -4.46
N ARG A 110 4.92 0.74 -4.51
CA ARG A 110 4.75 1.65 -3.37
C ARG A 110 3.30 1.98 -2.98
N VAL A 111 2.31 1.54 -3.75
CA VAL A 111 0.89 1.72 -3.40
C VAL A 111 0.13 0.40 -3.43
N SER A 112 0.48 -0.53 -4.33
CA SER A 112 -0.20 -1.83 -4.41
C SER A 112 0.00 -2.70 -3.15
N TRP A 113 1.15 -2.57 -2.47
CA TRP A 113 1.42 -3.31 -1.23
C TRP A 113 0.32 -3.18 -0.19
N LEU A 114 -0.33 -2.00 -0.13
CA LEU A 114 -1.34 -1.70 0.88
C LEU A 114 -2.63 -2.50 0.67
N ILE A 115 -3.11 -2.56 -0.59
CA ILE A 115 -4.28 -3.37 -0.96
C ILE A 115 -3.96 -4.85 -0.90
N GLN A 116 -2.75 -5.24 -1.33
CA GLN A 116 -2.28 -6.62 -1.21
C GLN A 116 -2.21 -7.09 0.26
N LEU A 117 -1.70 -6.25 1.16
CA LEU A 117 -1.64 -6.57 2.59
C LEU A 117 -3.05 -6.77 3.16
N ALA A 118 -3.98 -5.86 2.82
CA ALA A 118 -5.38 -5.97 3.20
C ALA A 118 -6.00 -7.29 2.72
N ALA A 119 -5.80 -7.65 1.45
CA ALA A 119 -6.34 -8.86 0.84
C ALA A 119 -5.78 -10.16 1.47
N VAL A 120 -4.50 -10.16 1.84
CA VAL A 120 -3.85 -11.30 2.53
C VAL A 120 -4.43 -11.47 3.94
N VAL A 121 -4.61 -10.38 4.67
CA VAL A 121 -5.20 -10.41 6.02
C VAL A 121 -6.69 -10.75 5.96
N ASP A 122 -7.42 -10.30 4.95
CA ASP A 122 -8.84 -10.65 4.77
C ASP A 122 -9.04 -12.15 4.48
N ALA A 123 -8.09 -12.77 3.77
CA ALA A 123 -8.11 -14.22 3.53
C ALA A 123 -7.74 -15.04 4.77
N ASP A 124 -6.92 -14.50 5.66
CA ASP A 124 -6.47 -15.16 6.90
C ASP A 124 -6.29 -14.11 8.01
N PRO A 125 -7.38 -13.73 8.70
CA PRO A 125 -7.34 -12.69 9.75
C PRO A 125 -6.52 -13.06 10.98
N ALA A 126 -6.19 -14.34 11.19
CA ALA A 126 -5.36 -14.80 12.32
C ALA A 126 -3.85 -14.73 12.01
N ARG A 127 -3.47 -14.38 10.80
CA ARG A 127 -2.07 -14.36 10.37
C ARG A 127 -1.24 -13.40 11.21
N ALA A 128 -0.16 -13.94 11.78
CA ALA A 128 0.74 -13.18 12.66
C ALA A 128 1.79 -12.36 11.88
N GLU A 129 2.12 -12.80 10.65
CA GLU A 129 3.19 -12.22 9.85
C GLU A 129 2.88 -12.29 8.35
N VAL A 130 3.24 -11.21 7.62
CA VAL A 130 3.21 -11.15 6.15
C VAL A 130 4.55 -10.65 5.64
N LEU A 131 5.10 -11.31 4.63
CA LEU A 131 6.28 -10.88 3.89
C LEU A 131 5.87 -10.37 2.51
N GLN A 132 6.31 -9.19 2.13
CA GLN A 132 6.07 -8.61 0.80
C GLN A 132 7.39 -8.17 0.18
N PHE A 133 7.59 -8.50 -1.10
CA PHE A 133 8.70 -7.93 -1.88
C PHE A 133 8.22 -6.64 -2.54
N VAL A 134 8.75 -5.50 -2.10
CA VAL A 134 8.27 -4.19 -2.53
C VAL A 134 9.34 -3.46 -3.31
N ALA A 135 9.02 -3.14 -4.57
CA ALA A 135 9.87 -2.33 -5.43
C ALA A 135 9.69 -0.84 -5.09
N GLY A 136 10.75 -0.22 -4.63
CA GLY A 136 10.83 1.23 -4.44
C GLY A 136 11.25 1.93 -5.73
N VAL A 137 10.96 3.20 -5.85
CA VAL A 137 11.32 4.00 -7.04
C VAL A 137 12.79 4.43 -7.11
N ALA A 138 13.59 4.07 -6.11
CA ALA A 138 15.00 4.44 -6.03
C ALA A 138 15.95 3.38 -6.63
N GLY A 139 15.45 2.49 -7.50
CA GLY A 139 16.24 1.50 -8.19
C GLY A 139 16.52 0.23 -7.40
N ARG A 140 15.71 -0.09 -6.38
CA ARG A 140 15.84 -1.32 -5.59
C ARG A 140 14.50 -1.80 -5.07
N ALA A 141 14.43 -3.10 -4.80
CA ALA A 141 13.32 -3.71 -4.08
C ALA A 141 13.81 -4.31 -2.76
N GLU A 142 12.94 -4.36 -1.79
CA GLU A 142 13.23 -4.83 -0.44
C GLU A 142 12.13 -5.77 0.05
N VAL A 143 12.48 -6.72 0.92
CA VAL A 143 11.51 -7.54 1.62
C VAL A 143 10.98 -6.76 2.82
N TRP A 144 9.68 -6.50 2.83
CA TRP A 144 8.99 -5.89 3.94
C TRP A 144 8.33 -6.98 4.79
N ARG A 145 8.68 -6.96 6.06
CA ARG A 145 8.12 -7.88 7.06
C ARG A 145 7.11 -7.14 7.92
N TRP A 146 5.87 -7.54 7.80
CA TRP A 146 4.76 -7.04 8.61
C TRP A 146 4.50 -8.01 9.74
N VAL A 147 4.46 -7.52 10.96
CA VAL A 147 4.18 -8.31 12.16
C VAL A 147 2.94 -7.76 12.85
N ARG A 148 2.05 -8.62 13.25
CA ARG A 148 0.88 -8.24 14.03
C ARG A 148 1.31 -7.68 15.38
N VAL A 149 0.71 -6.57 15.76
CA VAL A 149 0.90 -5.93 17.07
C VAL A 149 -0.36 -6.17 17.89
N ASP A 150 -0.18 -6.63 19.10
CA ASP A 150 -1.27 -6.75 20.07
C ASP A 150 -1.39 -5.42 20.82
N ASP A 151 -2.39 -4.63 20.47
CA ASP A 151 -2.65 -3.33 21.11
C ASP A 151 -3.43 -3.45 22.43
N GLY A 152 -3.68 -4.68 22.93
CA GLY A 152 -4.35 -4.95 24.21
C GLY A 152 -5.80 -4.46 24.32
N GLY A 153 -6.43 -4.14 23.19
CA GLY A 153 -7.71 -3.41 23.12
C GLY A 153 -8.91 -4.17 22.57
N ALA A 154 -8.89 -5.48 22.48
CA ALA A 154 -10.09 -6.24 22.13
C ALA A 154 -10.95 -6.44 23.36
N GLY A 155 -11.86 -5.51 23.65
CA GLY A 155 -13.01 -5.77 24.48
C GLY A 155 -13.87 -6.87 23.83
N GLU A 156 -14.48 -7.76 24.63
CA GLU A 156 -15.41 -8.79 24.16
C GLU A 156 -16.54 -8.12 23.34
N GLY A 157 -16.60 -8.40 22.02
CA GLY A 157 -17.78 -8.13 21.20
C GLY A 157 -17.58 -7.39 19.89
N ASP A 158 -16.50 -6.64 19.68
CA ASP A 158 -16.22 -6.00 18.39
C ASP A 158 -14.77 -6.28 17.97
N ALA A 159 -14.59 -6.90 16.81
CA ALA A 159 -13.26 -7.16 16.28
C ALA A 159 -12.59 -5.81 15.92
N GLY A 160 -11.80 -5.30 16.84
CA GLY A 160 -11.01 -4.08 16.64
C GLY A 160 -10.11 -4.17 15.40
N PRO A 161 -9.52 -3.06 14.98
CA PRO A 161 -8.66 -3.03 13.80
C PRO A 161 -7.45 -3.98 13.97
N VAL A 162 -7.10 -4.66 12.89
CA VAL A 162 -5.86 -5.46 12.85
C VAL A 162 -4.68 -4.51 12.67
N HIS A 163 -3.84 -4.41 13.69
CA HIS A 163 -2.63 -3.58 13.65
C HIS A 163 -1.45 -4.40 13.16
N LEU A 164 -0.82 -3.94 12.09
CA LEU A 164 0.42 -4.52 11.55
C LEU A 164 1.52 -3.45 11.54
N ARG A 165 2.71 -3.88 11.92
CA ARG A 165 3.91 -3.04 11.95
C ARG A 165 5.01 -3.60 11.08
N ARG A 166 5.61 -2.73 10.27
CA ARG A 166 6.90 -2.93 9.64
C ARG A 166 7.96 -2.10 10.38
N ALA A 167 8.88 -2.77 11.03
CA ALA A 167 10.01 -2.11 11.68
C ALA A 167 10.93 -1.44 10.66
N SER A 168 11.61 -0.38 11.06
CA SER A 168 12.70 0.22 10.28
C SER A 168 13.82 -0.79 10.10
N LEU A 169 14.32 -0.94 8.88
CA LEU A 169 15.49 -1.77 8.58
C LEU A 169 16.80 -1.01 8.81
N ARG A 170 16.74 0.33 8.79
CA ARG A 170 17.88 1.25 8.97
C ARG A 170 17.46 2.44 9.81
N ALA A 171 18.40 3.16 10.41
CA ALA A 171 18.13 4.29 11.30
C ALA A 171 17.29 5.42 10.68
N TRP A 172 17.36 5.60 9.36
CA TRP A 172 16.60 6.63 8.62
C TRP A 172 15.35 6.10 7.90
N ASP A 173 15.16 4.78 7.85
CA ASP A 173 13.94 4.20 7.27
C ASP A 173 12.74 4.48 8.21
N PRO A 174 11.57 4.79 7.69
CA PRO A 174 10.40 4.92 8.54
C PRO A 174 9.98 3.56 9.10
N GLN A 175 9.56 3.55 10.36
CA GLN A 175 8.64 2.52 10.83
C GLN A 175 7.29 2.77 10.18
N LEU A 176 6.63 1.74 9.73
CA LEU A 176 5.28 1.81 9.19
C LEU A 176 4.31 1.04 10.09
N ASP A 177 3.22 1.69 10.45
CA ASP A 177 2.11 1.07 11.15
C ASP A 177 0.86 1.18 10.28
N VAL A 178 0.08 0.11 10.18
CA VAL A 178 -1.17 0.04 9.43
C VAL A 178 -2.23 -0.60 10.30
N TRP A 179 -3.40 0.03 10.38
CA TRP A 179 -4.59 -0.52 11.02
C TRP A 179 -5.61 -0.84 9.95
N LEU A 180 -5.98 -2.11 9.87
CA LEU A 180 -6.91 -2.66 8.89
C LEU A 180 -8.26 -2.89 9.53
N ALA A 181 -9.34 -2.50 8.86
CA ALA A 181 -10.72 -2.58 9.37
C ALA A 181 -11.39 -3.91 8.98
N PRO A 182 -11.61 -4.87 9.91
CA PRO A 182 -12.22 -6.17 9.60
C PRO A 182 -13.58 -6.04 8.93
N GLN A 183 -14.41 -5.09 9.38
CA GLN A 183 -15.76 -4.85 8.84
C GLN A 183 -15.76 -4.25 7.42
N ARG A 184 -14.57 -3.93 6.86
CA ARG A 184 -14.37 -3.31 5.53
C ARG A 184 -13.38 -4.10 4.67
N HIS A 185 -13.48 -5.42 4.66
CA HIS A 185 -12.52 -6.28 3.95
C HIS A 185 -11.07 -5.97 4.29
N HIS A 186 -10.80 -5.65 5.55
CA HIS A 186 -9.49 -5.25 6.04
C HIS A 186 -8.85 -4.07 5.26
N LEU A 187 -9.65 -3.22 4.59
CA LEU A 187 -9.14 -2.01 3.99
C LEU A 187 -8.52 -1.09 5.06
N PRO A 188 -7.47 -0.33 4.71
CA PRO A 188 -6.71 0.44 5.68
C PRO A 188 -7.55 1.62 6.22
N GLN A 189 -7.71 1.68 7.54
CA GLN A 189 -8.38 2.80 8.19
C GLN A 189 -7.43 3.82 8.81
N ARG A 190 -6.17 3.41 9.06
CA ARG A 190 -5.14 4.32 9.56
C ARG A 190 -3.78 3.83 9.09
N LEU A 191 -2.92 4.79 8.72
CA LEU A 191 -1.52 4.55 8.37
C LEU A 191 -0.65 5.56 9.11
N ARG A 192 0.53 5.14 9.54
CA ARG A 192 1.49 6.00 10.22
C ARG A 192 2.91 5.67 9.76
N TRP A 193 3.59 6.70 9.32
CA TRP A 193 5.03 6.68 9.02
C TRP A 193 5.77 7.44 10.11
N SER A 194 6.63 6.76 10.83
CA SER A 194 7.38 7.35 11.94
C SER A 194 8.87 7.34 11.63
N GLN A 195 9.49 8.51 11.61
CA GLN A 195 10.93 8.72 11.50
C GLN A 195 11.38 9.66 12.62
N PRO A 196 12.67 9.67 13.02
CA PRO A 196 13.18 10.65 13.95
C PRO A 196 12.78 12.09 13.56
N GLY A 197 12.13 12.79 14.46
CA GLY A 197 11.66 14.17 14.25
C GLY A 197 10.48 14.36 13.28
N ARG A 198 9.92 13.28 12.72
CA ARG A 198 8.80 13.40 11.78
C ARG A 198 7.85 12.21 11.81
N VAL A 199 6.57 12.52 12.04
CA VAL A 199 5.48 11.56 11.91
C VAL A 199 4.53 12.04 10.82
N THR A 200 4.10 11.14 9.94
CA THR A 200 3.01 11.36 8.99
C THR A 200 1.93 10.34 9.29
N GLU A 201 0.71 10.80 9.48
CA GLU A 201 -0.42 9.95 9.80
C GLU A 201 -1.59 10.23 8.86
N TRP A 202 -2.24 9.16 8.42
CA TRP A 202 -3.49 9.18 7.65
C TRP A 202 -4.56 8.46 8.47
N THR A 203 -5.69 9.11 8.66
CA THR A 203 -6.84 8.56 9.37
C THR A 203 -8.04 8.63 8.45
N LEU A 204 -8.71 7.49 8.21
CA LEU A 204 -9.89 7.42 7.36
C LEU A 204 -10.99 8.31 7.92
N ILE A 205 -11.55 9.17 7.06
CA ILE A 205 -12.67 10.06 7.39
C ILE A 205 -13.92 9.73 6.59
N GLU A 206 -13.76 9.11 5.41
CA GLU A 206 -14.85 8.73 4.54
C GLU A 206 -14.45 7.52 3.70
N ASP A 207 -15.38 6.58 3.51
CA ASP A 207 -15.26 5.53 2.52
C ASP A 207 -16.54 5.45 1.68
N GLY A 208 -16.38 5.05 0.42
CA GLY A 208 -17.47 4.91 -0.52
C GLY A 208 -17.13 3.91 -1.63
N ALA A 209 -18.12 3.52 -2.41
CA ALA A 209 -17.86 2.77 -3.63
C ALA A 209 -17.12 3.68 -4.62
N ALA A 210 -16.02 3.17 -5.22
CA ALA A 210 -15.43 3.88 -6.34
C ALA A 210 -16.44 3.89 -7.49
N PRO A 211 -16.69 5.05 -8.15
CA PRO A 211 -17.57 5.09 -9.30
C PRO A 211 -17.05 4.11 -10.37
N GLY A 212 -17.92 3.21 -10.83
CA GLY A 212 -17.62 2.31 -11.94
C GLY A 212 -17.47 3.13 -13.23
N HIS A 213 -16.52 2.73 -14.04
CA HIS A 213 -16.40 3.17 -15.44
C HIS A 213 -16.83 2.02 -16.33
#